data_136ebaa20b8d57861aaccf588118113e
#
_entry.id   136ebaa20b8d57861aaccf588118113e
#
_cell.length_a   1.000
_cell.length_b   1.000
_cell.length_c   1.000
_cell.angle_alpha   90.00
_cell.angle_beta   90.00
_cell.angle_gamma   90.00
#
_symmetry.space_group_name_H-M   'P 1'
#
loop_
_entity.id
_entity.type
_entity.pdbx_description
1 polymer ?
#
loop_
_entity_poly.entity_id
_entity_poly.type
_entity_poly.pdbx_seq_one_letter_code
_entity_poly.pdbx_strand_id
1 'polypeptide(L)'
;MFSMFSLRAWRQAVCALLLASLGTWAQAHGDVTPQAVNTESLPQLGDTWLSANPYAKGPAHAEALRIGASAYNQNCARCHGLEAISGGIAPDLRLLDQDCMGMSGDSQASCLAEIDEYAITVVRNGRTRNGRVYMPPFEGILSQEAIWAIKTYLVSRRPE
;
A
#
# COMPACT_ATOMS: atom_id res chain seq x y z
N MET A 1 -7.45 66.70 -14.96
CA MET A 1 -8.45 65.73 -15.40
C MET A 1 -7.76 64.38 -15.62
N PHE A 2 -7.44 63.70 -14.54
CA PHE A 2 -6.78 62.36 -14.60
C PHE A 2 -7.84 61.31 -14.87
N SER A 3 -7.65 60.62 -15.97
CA SER A 3 -8.61 59.69 -16.58
C SER A 3 -8.98 58.51 -15.67
N MET A 4 -10.25 58.40 -15.33
CA MET A 4 -10.84 57.25 -14.66
C MET A 4 -10.67 55.91 -15.45
N PHE A 5 -10.13 55.97 -16.65
CA PHE A 5 -9.85 54.82 -17.53
C PHE A 5 -8.66 53.99 -17.07
N SER A 6 -7.69 54.55 -16.37
CA SER A 6 -6.47 53.83 -15.96
C SER A 6 -6.68 52.90 -14.79
N LEU A 7 -7.59 53.22 -13.85
CA LEU A 7 -7.89 52.41 -12.68
C LEU A 7 -8.65 51.12 -13.01
N ARG A 8 -9.54 51.17 -14.02
CA ARG A 8 -10.27 49.99 -14.47
C ARG A 8 -9.37 49.00 -15.21
N ALA A 9 -8.50 49.52 -16.08
CA ALA A 9 -7.52 48.69 -16.79
C ALA A 9 -6.53 48.00 -15.83
N TRP A 10 -6.08 48.71 -14.81
CA TRP A 10 -5.17 48.18 -13.81
C TRP A 10 -5.83 47.11 -12.94
N ARG A 11 -7.09 47.32 -12.52
CA ARG A 11 -7.87 46.29 -11.77
C ARG A 11 -8.12 45.06 -12.59
N GLN A 12 -8.40 45.16 -13.89
CA GLN A 12 -8.57 44.02 -14.79
C GLN A 12 -7.25 43.26 -15.00
N ALA A 13 -6.12 43.93 -15.14
CA ALA A 13 -4.81 43.33 -15.28
C ALA A 13 -4.39 42.57 -14.00
N VAL A 14 -4.66 43.15 -12.82
CA VAL A 14 -4.36 42.50 -11.53
C VAL A 14 -5.25 41.28 -11.32
N CYS A 15 -6.55 41.33 -11.65
CA CYS A 15 -7.43 40.16 -11.56
C CYS A 15 -7.02 39.04 -12.54
N ALA A 16 -6.60 39.40 -13.76
CA ALA A 16 -6.12 38.43 -14.75
C ALA A 16 -4.82 37.74 -14.30
N LEU A 17 -3.90 38.48 -13.68
CA LEU A 17 -2.67 37.92 -13.10
C LEU A 17 -2.93 37.01 -11.91
N LEU A 18 -3.88 37.35 -11.05
CA LEU A 18 -4.28 36.52 -9.91
C LEU A 18 -4.98 35.24 -10.36
N LEU A 19 -5.76 35.25 -11.42
CA LEU A 19 -6.40 34.06 -11.99
C LEU A 19 -5.40 33.14 -12.72
N ALA A 20 -4.36 33.73 -13.34
CA ALA A 20 -3.31 32.96 -14.00
C ALA A 20 -2.38 32.23 -13.01
N SER A 21 -2.25 32.71 -11.78
CA SER A 21 -1.43 32.08 -10.73
C SER A 21 -2.13 30.88 -10.03
N LEU A 22 -3.44 30.68 -10.23
CA LEU A 22 -4.20 29.57 -9.67
C LEU A 22 -4.11 28.29 -10.52
N GLY A 23 -3.45 28.34 -11.67
CA GLY A 23 -3.22 27.20 -12.57
C GLY A 23 -2.04 26.33 -12.17
N THR A 24 -1.76 26.11 -10.87
CA THR A 24 -0.89 25.00 -10.46
C THR A 24 -1.64 23.70 -10.72
N TRP A 25 -1.24 23.03 -11.75
CA TRP A 25 -1.72 21.70 -12.10
C TRP A 25 -1.46 20.79 -10.89
N ALA A 26 -2.50 20.52 -10.12
CA ALA A 26 -2.44 19.46 -9.11
C ALA A 26 -2.26 18.14 -9.88
N GLN A 27 -1.02 17.73 -10.06
CA GLN A 27 -0.66 16.39 -10.53
C GLN A 27 -1.05 15.41 -9.41
N ALA A 28 -2.34 15.11 -9.32
CA ALA A 28 -2.88 14.17 -8.33
C ALA A 28 -2.59 12.71 -8.69
N HIS A 29 -1.79 12.47 -9.72
CA HIS A 29 -1.29 11.14 -10.06
C HIS A 29 0.09 10.93 -9.43
N GLY A 30 0.13 10.88 -8.09
CA GLY A 30 1.37 10.50 -7.44
C GLY A 30 1.60 9.01 -7.66
N ASP A 31 2.69 8.66 -8.34
CA ASP A 31 3.20 7.29 -8.33
C ASP A 31 3.41 6.84 -6.89
N VAL A 32 3.03 5.58 -6.60
CA VAL A 32 3.37 4.97 -5.31
C VAL A 32 4.88 4.73 -5.33
N THR A 33 5.62 5.58 -4.64
CA THR A 33 7.04 5.33 -4.41
C THR A 33 7.15 4.43 -3.20
N PRO A 34 7.61 3.17 -3.36
CA PRO A 34 7.78 2.26 -2.24
C PRO A 34 8.70 2.85 -1.17
N GLN A 35 8.33 2.66 0.10
CA GLN A 35 9.04 3.19 1.26
C GLN A 35 9.63 2.04 2.07
N ALA A 36 10.92 2.13 2.40
CA ALA A 36 11.56 1.19 3.31
C ALA A 36 10.92 1.25 4.71
N VAL A 37 10.89 0.12 5.39
CA VAL A 37 10.28 -0.06 6.71
C VAL A 37 11.34 -0.54 7.68
N ASN A 38 11.44 0.10 8.85
CA ASN A 38 12.31 -0.38 9.92
C ASN A 38 11.69 -1.61 10.59
N THR A 39 12.43 -2.72 10.56
CA THR A 39 12.03 -4.02 11.12
C THR A 39 13.02 -4.56 12.16
N GLU A 40 13.92 -3.72 12.68
CA GLU A 40 14.98 -4.13 13.63
C GLU A 40 14.43 -4.72 14.93
N SER A 41 13.21 -4.34 15.33
CA SER A 41 12.54 -4.89 16.52
C SER A 41 11.92 -6.28 16.29
N LEU A 42 11.90 -6.78 15.06
CA LEU A 42 11.43 -8.13 14.74
C LEU A 42 12.60 -9.11 14.72
N PRO A 43 12.37 -10.40 15.03
CA PRO A 43 13.32 -11.45 14.72
C PRO A 43 13.71 -11.40 13.24
N GLN A 44 15.03 -11.32 12.98
CA GLN A 44 15.53 -11.23 11.62
C GLN A 44 15.49 -12.62 10.96
N LEU A 45 15.01 -12.68 9.72
CA LEU A 45 14.71 -13.93 9.00
C LEU A 45 15.82 -14.35 8.04
N GLY A 46 16.76 -13.44 7.76
CA GLY A 46 17.84 -13.67 6.81
C GLY A 46 17.40 -13.60 5.34
N ASP A 47 18.26 -14.05 4.44
CA ASP A 47 18.08 -13.85 2.99
C ASP A 47 17.21 -14.94 2.34
N THR A 48 17.02 -16.07 3.00
CA THR A 48 16.18 -17.16 2.47
C THR A 48 14.72 -16.91 2.79
N TRP A 49 13.90 -16.78 1.75
CA TRP A 49 12.47 -16.55 1.91
C TRP A 49 11.77 -17.76 2.54
N LEU A 50 11.06 -17.51 3.62
CA LEU A 50 10.23 -18.50 4.27
C LEU A 50 8.94 -18.73 3.47
N SER A 51 8.43 -19.97 3.52
CA SER A 51 7.19 -20.36 2.84
C SER A 51 5.93 -20.10 3.68
N ALA A 52 6.08 -19.74 4.95
CA ALA A 52 4.98 -19.46 5.85
C ALA A 52 5.31 -18.28 6.77
N ASN A 53 4.27 -17.55 7.18
CA ASN A 53 4.43 -16.37 8.03
C ASN A 53 4.97 -16.71 9.43
N PRO A 54 6.21 -16.36 9.77
CA PRO A 54 6.81 -16.64 11.07
C PRO A 54 6.19 -15.81 12.21
N TYR A 55 5.49 -14.74 11.88
CA TYR A 55 4.88 -13.81 12.84
C TYR A 55 3.37 -14.04 13.01
N ALA A 56 2.81 -15.08 12.39
CA ALA A 56 1.38 -15.38 12.51
C ALA A 56 0.94 -15.64 13.96
N LYS A 57 1.86 -16.12 14.79
CA LYS A 57 1.66 -16.43 16.22
C LYS A 57 2.96 -16.21 16.99
N GLY A 58 2.88 -16.28 18.31
CA GLY A 58 4.05 -16.24 19.18
C GLY A 58 4.47 -14.84 19.65
N PRO A 59 5.64 -14.68 20.26
CA PRO A 59 6.03 -13.47 20.96
C PRO A 59 6.22 -12.25 20.06
N ALA A 60 6.59 -12.45 18.80
CA ALA A 60 6.77 -11.35 17.83
C ALA A 60 5.46 -10.88 17.20
N HIS A 61 4.33 -11.58 17.40
CA HIS A 61 3.07 -11.31 16.72
C HIS A 61 2.56 -9.87 16.92
N ALA A 62 2.54 -9.40 18.17
CA ALA A 62 2.02 -8.07 18.48
C ALA A 62 2.87 -6.96 17.84
N GLU A 63 4.19 -7.11 17.85
CA GLU A 63 5.10 -6.17 17.23
C GLU A 63 5.00 -6.22 15.70
N ALA A 64 4.90 -7.41 15.11
CA ALA A 64 4.69 -7.59 13.69
C ALA A 64 3.35 -6.95 13.25
N LEU A 65 2.29 -7.06 14.04
CA LEU A 65 1.02 -6.41 13.77
C LEU A 65 1.16 -4.89 13.73
N ARG A 66 1.88 -4.31 14.71
CA ARG A 66 2.12 -2.86 14.79
C ARG A 66 2.94 -2.34 13.60
N ILE A 67 4.04 -3.02 13.28
CA ILE A 67 4.89 -2.68 12.13
C ILE A 67 4.13 -2.88 10.83
N GLY A 68 3.40 -3.99 10.70
CA GLY A 68 2.61 -4.32 9.52
C GLY A 68 1.52 -3.30 9.23
N ALA A 69 0.83 -2.79 10.25
CA ALA A 69 -0.15 -1.71 10.11
C ALA A 69 0.50 -0.43 9.56
N SER A 70 1.65 -0.04 10.12
CA SER A 70 2.40 1.14 9.66
C SER A 70 2.92 0.95 8.23
N ALA A 71 3.55 -0.19 7.94
CA ALA A 71 4.09 -0.53 6.63
C ALA A 71 2.99 -0.58 5.55
N TYR A 72 1.83 -1.17 5.88
CA TYR A 72 0.67 -1.21 5.01
C TYR A 72 0.17 0.20 4.67
N ASN A 73 0.00 1.06 5.67
CA ASN A 73 -0.46 2.43 5.45
C ASN A 73 0.50 3.24 4.59
N GLN A 74 1.80 3.03 4.70
CA GLN A 74 2.81 3.73 3.92
C GLN A 74 2.88 3.25 2.47
N ASN A 75 2.70 1.94 2.23
CA ASN A 75 3.03 1.32 0.95
C ASN A 75 1.81 0.79 0.17
N CYS A 76 0.72 0.43 0.84
CA CYS A 76 -0.38 -0.33 0.24
C CYS A 76 -1.73 0.42 0.26
N ALA A 77 -2.01 1.16 1.32
CA ALA A 77 -3.32 1.75 1.60
C ALA A 77 -3.81 2.69 0.50
N ARG A 78 -2.90 3.35 -0.21
CA ARG A 78 -3.24 4.26 -1.30
C ARG A 78 -4.07 3.60 -2.40
N CYS A 79 -3.79 2.33 -2.72
CA CYS A 79 -4.49 1.56 -3.74
C CYS A 79 -5.49 0.58 -3.13
N HIS A 80 -5.12 -0.09 -2.04
CA HIS A 80 -5.91 -1.13 -1.40
C HIS A 80 -6.86 -0.62 -0.30
N GLY A 81 -6.87 0.70 -0.06
CA GLY A 81 -7.73 1.37 0.91
C GLY A 81 -7.21 1.30 2.34
N LEU A 82 -7.70 2.21 3.17
CA LEU A 82 -7.40 2.22 4.60
C LEU A 82 -7.96 0.95 5.23
N GLU A 83 -7.24 0.40 6.21
CA GLU A 83 -7.62 -0.83 6.91
C GLU A 83 -7.82 -2.04 5.97
N ALA A 84 -7.20 -2.01 4.80
CA ALA A 84 -7.32 -2.99 3.71
C ALA A 84 -8.73 -3.09 3.10
N ILE A 85 -9.60 -2.11 3.38
CA ILE A 85 -10.94 -2.00 2.80
C ILE A 85 -10.83 -1.35 1.44
N SER A 86 -10.99 -2.13 0.37
CA SER A 86 -10.83 -1.63 -0.99
C SER A 86 -11.83 -0.55 -1.35
N GLY A 87 -11.31 0.54 -1.96
CA GLY A 87 -12.12 1.56 -2.63
C GLY A 87 -12.41 1.26 -4.12
N GLY A 88 -12.11 0.04 -4.60
CA GLY A 88 -12.37 -0.39 -5.99
C GLY A 88 -11.22 -0.19 -6.97
N ILE A 89 -10.12 0.46 -6.57
CA ILE A 89 -8.92 0.64 -7.44
C ILE A 89 -8.11 -0.66 -7.51
N ALA A 90 -7.96 -1.35 -6.36
CA ALA A 90 -7.23 -2.59 -6.21
C ALA A 90 -8.07 -3.61 -5.41
N PRO A 91 -7.75 -4.90 -5.41
CA PRO A 91 -8.48 -5.92 -4.64
C PRO A 91 -8.54 -5.61 -3.15
N ASP A 92 -9.62 -6.06 -2.49
CA ASP A 92 -9.77 -6.05 -1.05
C ASP A 92 -8.89 -7.14 -0.44
N LEU A 93 -7.82 -6.73 0.25
CA LEU A 93 -6.83 -7.67 0.78
C LEU A 93 -7.28 -8.38 2.05
N ARG A 94 -8.40 -7.98 2.66
CA ARG A 94 -8.99 -8.70 3.78
C ARG A 94 -9.58 -10.04 3.35
N LEU A 95 -9.89 -10.15 2.06
CA LEU A 95 -10.51 -11.34 1.45
C LEU A 95 -9.47 -12.24 0.77
N LEU A 96 -8.18 -11.95 0.92
CA LEU A 96 -7.10 -12.61 0.20
C LEU A 96 -7.10 -14.14 0.37
N ASP A 97 -7.49 -14.63 1.53
CA ASP A 97 -7.50 -16.04 1.90
C ASP A 97 -8.90 -16.56 2.28
N GLN A 98 -9.96 -15.85 1.88
CA GLN A 98 -11.35 -16.23 2.23
C GLN A 98 -11.74 -17.63 1.76
N ASP A 99 -11.24 -18.05 0.61
CA ASP A 99 -11.56 -19.38 0.04
C ASP A 99 -10.97 -20.52 0.88
N CYS A 100 -9.92 -20.23 1.67
CA CYS A 100 -9.33 -21.20 2.59
C CYS A 100 -10.11 -21.32 3.92
N MET A 101 -10.95 -20.34 4.25
CA MET A 101 -11.61 -20.28 5.58
C MET A 101 -12.70 -21.34 5.75
N GLY A 102 -13.27 -21.85 4.65
CA GLY A 102 -14.23 -22.97 4.68
C GLY A 102 -13.58 -24.37 4.76
N MET A 103 -12.25 -24.43 4.71
CA MET A 103 -11.48 -25.68 4.77
C MET A 103 -11.01 -25.97 6.19
N SER A 104 -10.50 -27.19 6.42
CA SER A 104 -9.95 -27.60 7.71
C SER A 104 -8.75 -28.54 7.54
N GLY A 105 -7.96 -28.71 8.60
CA GLY A 105 -6.81 -29.62 8.61
C GLY A 105 -5.77 -29.29 7.53
N ASP A 106 -5.22 -30.34 6.92
CA ASP A 106 -4.13 -30.20 5.93
C ASP A 106 -4.55 -29.43 4.67
N SER A 107 -5.81 -29.56 4.25
CA SER A 107 -6.32 -28.80 3.08
C SER A 107 -6.32 -27.31 3.33
N GLN A 108 -6.71 -26.88 4.52
CA GLN A 108 -6.64 -25.46 4.89
C GLN A 108 -5.19 -24.97 4.97
N ALA A 109 -4.31 -25.75 5.58
CA ALA A 109 -2.90 -25.42 5.71
C ALA A 109 -2.23 -25.25 4.33
N SER A 110 -2.50 -26.18 3.40
CA SER A 110 -1.99 -26.13 2.03
C SER A 110 -2.50 -24.89 1.28
N CYS A 111 -3.81 -24.62 1.36
CA CYS A 111 -4.42 -23.45 0.74
C CYS A 111 -3.79 -22.15 1.27
N LEU A 112 -3.61 -22.00 2.57
CA LEU A 112 -2.99 -20.81 3.17
C LEU A 112 -1.53 -20.64 2.75
N ALA A 113 -0.78 -21.74 2.62
CA ALA A 113 0.61 -21.69 2.14
C ALA A 113 0.69 -21.22 0.68
N GLU A 114 -0.22 -21.68 -0.18
CA GLU A 114 -0.31 -21.22 -1.58
C GLU A 114 -0.65 -19.72 -1.67
N ILE A 115 -1.57 -19.24 -0.83
CA ILE A 115 -1.92 -17.82 -0.75
C ILE A 115 -0.75 -16.99 -0.22
N ASP A 116 0.01 -17.49 0.74
CA ASP A 116 1.19 -16.82 1.26
C ASP A 116 2.28 -16.68 0.18
N GLU A 117 2.58 -17.76 -0.54
CA GLU A 117 3.53 -17.74 -1.68
C GLU A 117 3.08 -16.78 -2.78
N TYR A 118 1.80 -16.83 -3.15
CA TYR A 118 1.23 -15.92 -4.12
C TYR A 118 1.36 -14.46 -3.67
N ALA A 119 1.00 -14.13 -2.44
CA ALA A 119 1.05 -12.78 -1.90
C ALA A 119 2.48 -12.24 -1.89
N ILE A 120 3.45 -13.02 -1.41
CA ILE A 120 4.87 -12.67 -1.40
C ILE A 120 5.36 -12.40 -2.83
N THR A 121 5.06 -13.31 -3.76
CA THR A 121 5.46 -13.19 -5.17
C THR A 121 4.91 -11.91 -5.79
N VAL A 122 3.63 -11.58 -5.52
CA VAL A 122 3.00 -10.35 -6.02
C VAL A 122 3.62 -9.10 -5.42
N VAL A 123 3.87 -9.08 -4.12
CA VAL A 123 4.48 -7.92 -3.46
C VAL A 123 5.91 -7.71 -3.98
N ARG A 124 6.69 -8.77 -4.09
CA ARG A 124 8.07 -8.66 -4.59
C ARG A 124 8.14 -8.15 -6.02
N ASN A 125 7.38 -8.77 -6.93
CA ASN A 125 7.53 -8.54 -8.36
C ASN A 125 6.57 -7.47 -8.92
N GLY A 126 5.57 -7.05 -8.15
CA GLY A 126 4.52 -6.16 -8.61
C GLY A 126 3.59 -6.81 -9.64
N ARG A 127 2.78 -5.99 -10.29
CA ARG A 127 1.86 -6.41 -11.35
C ARG A 127 1.90 -5.46 -12.52
N THR A 128 2.08 -6.00 -13.71
CA THR A 128 2.03 -5.28 -14.99
C THR A 128 0.91 -5.86 -15.84
N ARG A 129 0.12 -5.01 -16.47
CA ARG A 129 -0.92 -5.39 -17.42
C ARG A 129 -0.89 -4.45 -18.62
N ASN A 130 -0.88 -5.00 -19.83
CA ASN A 130 -0.84 -4.23 -21.08
C ASN A 130 0.30 -3.19 -21.10
N GLY A 131 1.49 -3.55 -20.61
CA GLY A 131 2.67 -2.68 -20.55
C GLY A 131 2.61 -1.56 -19.49
N ARG A 132 1.59 -1.54 -18.64
CA ARG A 132 1.46 -0.56 -17.54
C ARG A 132 1.65 -1.24 -16.20
N VAL A 133 2.41 -0.60 -15.32
CA VAL A 133 2.57 -1.05 -13.94
C VAL A 133 1.30 -0.69 -13.16
N TYR A 134 0.61 -1.72 -12.66
CA TYR A 134 -0.58 -1.59 -11.80
C TYR A 134 -0.22 -1.61 -10.32
N MET A 135 0.74 -2.44 -9.97
CA MET A 135 1.31 -2.52 -8.64
C MET A 135 2.83 -2.48 -8.80
N PRO A 136 3.53 -1.52 -8.16
CA PRO A 136 4.99 -1.48 -8.24
C PRO A 136 5.61 -2.71 -7.56
N PRO A 137 6.81 -3.15 -7.97
CA PRO A 137 7.57 -4.15 -7.26
C PRO A 137 8.16 -3.54 -5.98
N PHE A 138 8.19 -4.33 -4.90
CA PHE A 138 8.78 -3.95 -3.63
C PHE A 138 10.08 -4.72 -3.31
N GLU A 139 10.54 -5.57 -4.22
CA GLU A 139 11.83 -6.27 -4.09
C GLU A 139 12.97 -5.27 -3.88
N GLY A 140 13.83 -5.55 -2.90
CA GLY A 140 14.95 -4.68 -2.55
C GLY A 140 14.58 -3.42 -1.75
N ILE A 141 13.28 -3.18 -1.50
CA ILE A 141 12.79 -2.03 -0.72
C ILE A 141 12.15 -2.49 0.60
N LEU A 142 11.24 -3.46 0.52
CA LEU A 142 10.69 -4.11 1.70
C LEU A 142 11.47 -5.39 2.00
N SER A 143 11.93 -5.51 3.23
CA SER A 143 12.54 -6.75 3.71
C SER A 143 11.49 -7.86 3.84
N GLN A 144 11.96 -9.10 4.00
CA GLN A 144 11.11 -10.25 4.27
C GLN A 144 10.26 -10.02 5.53
N GLU A 145 10.87 -9.46 6.57
CA GLU A 145 10.20 -9.12 7.83
C GLU A 145 9.06 -8.14 7.62
N ALA A 146 9.28 -7.09 6.80
CA ALA A 146 8.25 -6.09 6.51
C ALA A 146 7.06 -6.70 5.77
N ILE A 147 7.31 -7.56 4.80
CA ILE A 147 6.25 -8.22 4.02
C ILE A 147 5.45 -9.19 4.91
N TRP A 148 6.11 -9.98 5.76
CA TRP A 148 5.41 -10.85 6.71
C TRP A 148 4.64 -10.07 7.79
N ALA A 149 5.16 -8.94 8.23
CA ALA A 149 4.45 -8.05 9.14
C ALA A 149 3.18 -7.49 8.48
N ILE A 150 3.26 -7.04 7.23
CA ILE A 150 2.07 -6.61 6.45
C ILE A 150 1.07 -7.75 6.35
N LYS A 151 1.49 -8.99 6.04
CA LYS A 151 0.59 -10.15 5.97
C LYS A 151 -0.07 -10.42 7.33
N THR A 152 0.66 -10.28 8.43
CA THR A 152 0.12 -10.40 9.80
C THR A 152 -1.00 -9.37 10.03
N TYR A 153 -0.77 -8.14 9.63
CA TYR A 153 -1.79 -7.08 9.71
C TYR A 153 -3.02 -7.40 8.85
N LEU A 154 -2.84 -7.82 7.59
CA LEU A 154 -3.96 -8.16 6.70
C LEU A 154 -4.84 -9.28 7.29
N VAL A 155 -4.23 -10.31 7.86
CA VAL A 155 -4.95 -11.40 8.55
C VAL A 155 -5.79 -10.87 9.71
N SER A 156 -5.30 -9.88 10.46
CA SER A 156 -6.04 -9.27 11.56
C SER A 156 -7.22 -8.40 11.11
N ARG A 157 -7.29 -8.08 9.81
CA ARG A 157 -8.35 -7.24 9.22
C ARG A 157 -9.44 -8.06 8.52
N ARG A 158 -9.37 -9.39 8.55
CA ARG A 158 -10.43 -10.23 7.98
C ARG A 158 -11.80 -9.82 8.52
N PRO A 159 -12.83 -9.75 7.68
CA PRO A 159 -14.19 -9.56 8.17
C PRO A 159 -14.62 -10.77 9.01
N GLU A 160 -15.44 -10.52 10.01
CA GLU A 160 -16.07 -11.55 10.86
C GLU A 160 -17.11 -12.36 10.06
#